data_e57f781c1b240faf24a4bd4e07701999
#
_entry.id   e57f781c1b240faf24a4bd4e07701999
#
_cell.length_a   1.000
_cell.length_b   1.000
_cell.length_c   1.000
_cell.angle_alpha   90.00
_cell.angle_beta   90.00
_cell.angle_gamma   90.00
#
_symmetry.space_group_name_H-M   'P 1'
#
loop_
_entity.id
_entity.type
_entity.pdbx_description
1 polymer ?
#
loop_
_entity_poly.entity_id
_entity_poly.type
_entity_poly.pdbx_seq_one_letter_code
_entity_poly.pdbx_strand_id
1 'polypeptide(L)'
;MIYLSIGIFIIIFCFSKLLRCIIFNLQNIGIYSVKDFYNYFRGKKWDDFNLYGIDMYIGMFGKGKTLSLVHTASSIYNRYGDSVCFLSNIHLQNIPYIKLTNFEQLVEIGENPPEGVKGFVIIIDEISSVLSHRNYANFPLDLLPVLMQQRKLKMKCLCTAQRYFMVDKIWRSITTNVIDCNKYWRFQHNTYYDAWDYENAMSDRLIKKIDHNWWFVKDKDFNAYDTSQMISKTAASDFISNEESIIRKGLDNVVNFDAVKNPKKKRKSTG
;
A
#
# COMPACT_ATOMS: atom_id res chain seq x y z
N MET A 1 24.25 47.98 16.77
CA MET A 1 23.94 46.71 16.07
C MET A 1 23.26 45.69 16.96
N ILE A 2 23.81 45.39 18.16
CA ILE A 2 23.24 44.39 19.07
C ILE A 2 21.76 44.64 19.47
N TYR A 3 21.43 45.90 19.82
CA TYR A 3 20.04 46.24 20.19
C TYR A 3 19.06 46.12 19.03
N LEU A 4 19.50 46.34 17.79
CA LEU A 4 18.67 46.18 16.61
C LEU A 4 18.38 44.70 16.36
N SER A 5 19.37 43.83 16.49
CA SER A 5 19.21 42.37 16.35
C SER A 5 18.30 41.78 17.44
N ILE A 6 18.39 42.26 18.68
CA ILE A 6 17.52 41.85 19.79
C ILE A 6 16.08 42.31 19.50
N GLY A 7 15.88 43.52 19.01
CA GLY A 7 14.56 44.04 18.64
C GLY A 7 13.89 43.20 17.52
N ILE A 8 14.63 42.87 16.50
CA ILE A 8 14.18 42.01 15.39
C ILE A 8 13.81 40.61 15.92
N PHE A 9 14.65 40.04 16.77
CA PHE A 9 14.38 38.73 17.38
C PHE A 9 13.09 38.74 18.22
N ILE A 10 12.85 39.76 19.04
CA ILE A 10 11.63 39.91 19.83
C ILE A 10 10.41 40.01 18.91
N ILE A 11 10.48 40.78 17.83
CA ILE A 11 9.39 40.90 16.87
C ILE A 11 9.08 39.53 16.22
N ILE A 12 10.10 38.83 15.73
CA ILE A 12 9.94 37.50 15.11
C ILE A 12 9.35 36.50 16.14
N PHE A 13 9.84 36.55 17.38
CA PHE A 13 9.32 35.71 18.46
C PHE A 13 7.85 35.98 18.76
N CYS A 14 7.42 37.25 18.81
CA CYS A 14 6.04 37.62 19.05
C CYS A 14 5.09 37.18 17.94
N PHE A 15 5.53 37.25 16.70
CA PHE A 15 4.70 36.91 15.54
C PHE A 15 4.75 35.42 15.14
N SER A 16 5.85 34.69 15.45
CA SER A 16 6.00 33.29 15.07
C SER A 16 5.55 32.33 16.19
N LYS A 17 4.38 31.71 15.99
CA LYS A 17 3.87 30.65 16.88
C LYS A 17 4.83 29.45 16.98
N LEU A 18 5.50 29.12 15.86
CA LEU A 18 6.46 28.01 15.78
C LEU A 18 7.69 28.32 16.64
N LEU A 19 8.27 29.51 16.53
CA LEU A 19 9.46 29.90 17.28
C LEU A 19 9.22 29.88 18.78
N ARG A 20 8.06 30.37 19.23
CA ARG A 20 7.65 30.26 20.65
C ARG A 20 7.54 28.82 21.11
N CYS A 21 6.89 27.97 20.32
CA CYS A 21 6.78 26.54 20.65
C CYS A 21 8.14 25.88 20.78
N ILE A 22 9.09 26.16 19.89
CA ILE A 22 10.45 25.62 19.94
C ILE A 22 11.18 26.10 21.21
N ILE A 23 11.16 27.41 21.49
CA ILE A 23 11.88 27.98 22.64
C ILE A 23 11.33 27.46 23.97
N PHE A 24 10.00 27.42 24.14
CA PHE A 24 9.40 26.89 25.36
C PHE A 24 9.61 25.38 25.54
N ASN A 25 9.90 24.65 24.46
CA ASN A 25 10.12 23.20 24.51
C ASN A 25 11.59 22.81 24.29
N LEU A 26 12.54 23.76 24.33
CA LEU A 26 13.96 23.50 24.02
C LEU A 26 14.55 22.40 24.89
N GLN A 27 14.23 22.37 26.20
CA GLN A 27 14.66 21.32 27.11
C GLN A 27 14.07 19.96 26.73
N ASN A 28 12.77 19.90 26.40
CA ASN A 28 12.10 18.69 25.97
C ASN A 28 12.69 18.20 24.64
N ILE A 29 12.92 19.10 23.68
CA ILE A 29 13.55 18.77 22.40
C ILE A 29 14.91 18.11 22.64
N GLY A 30 15.76 18.66 23.53
CA GLY A 30 17.05 18.05 23.85
C GLY A 30 16.91 16.64 24.43
N ILE A 31 16.07 16.46 25.45
CA ILE A 31 15.88 15.18 26.12
C ILE A 31 15.32 14.12 25.15
N TYR A 32 14.25 14.48 24.41
CA TYR A 32 13.60 13.53 23.49
C TYR A 32 14.46 13.24 22.26
N SER A 33 15.22 14.22 21.74
CA SER A 33 16.15 13.97 20.63
C SER A 33 17.22 12.96 21.01
N VAL A 34 17.82 13.07 22.21
CA VAL A 34 18.80 12.09 22.69
C VAL A 34 18.17 10.72 22.89
N LYS A 35 16.97 10.67 23.47
CA LYS A 35 16.23 9.41 23.65
C LYS A 35 15.87 8.75 22.33
N ASP A 36 15.39 9.53 21.37
CA ASP A 36 15.00 9.02 20.06
C ASP A 36 16.22 8.56 19.25
N PHE A 37 17.32 9.32 19.33
CA PHE A 37 18.60 8.92 18.73
C PHE A 37 19.12 7.60 19.34
N TYR A 38 19.10 7.47 20.68
CA TYR A 38 19.48 6.24 21.34
C TYR A 38 18.59 5.06 20.94
N ASN A 39 17.26 5.26 20.93
CA ASN A 39 16.30 4.25 20.50
C ASN A 39 16.48 3.86 19.03
N TYR A 40 16.80 4.83 18.18
CA TYR A 40 17.08 4.62 16.77
C TYR A 40 18.27 3.70 16.54
N PHE A 41 19.38 3.90 17.26
CA PHE A 41 20.58 3.07 17.12
C PHE A 41 20.49 1.73 17.87
N ARG A 42 19.84 1.69 19.02
CA ARG A 42 19.72 0.48 19.83
C ARG A 42 18.58 -0.43 19.39
N GLY A 43 17.52 0.15 18.90
CA GLY A 43 16.31 -0.57 18.56
C GLY A 43 16.31 -1.03 17.14
N LYS A 44 17.23 -1.70 16.51
CA LYS A 44 17.19 -2.32 15.14
C LYS A 44 15.78 -2.41 14.47
N LYS A 45 14.97 -1.34 14.59
CA LYS A 45 13.63 -1.27 14.00
C LYS A 45 13.64 -1.02 12.48
N TRP A 46 14.82 -1.10 11.85
CA TRP A 46 15.00 -0.98 10.41
C TRP A 46 14.31 -2.10 9.63
N ASP A 47 14.10 -3.26 10.28
CA ASP A 47 13.50 -4.44 9.67
C ASP A 47 12.00 -4.60 10.02
N ASP A 48 11.42 -3.68 10.80
CA ASP A 48 9.99 -3.73 11.08
C ASP A 48 9.20 -3.16 9.91
N PHE A 49 8.31 -3.98 9.35
CA PHE A 49 7.36 -3.52 8.36
C PHE A 49 6.46 -2.44 8.96
N ASN A 50 6.45 -1.27 8.36
CA ASN A 50 5.67 -0.12 8.82
C ASN A 50 5.05 0.65 7.64
N LEU A 51 4.84 -0.03 6.53
CA LEU A 51 4.16 0.54 5.38
C LEU A 51 2.65 0.40 5.55
N TYR A 52 1.92 1.44 5.19
CA TYR A 52 0.46 1.47 5.20
C TYR A 52 -0.05 2.44 4.14
N GLY A 53 -1.35 2.44 3.93
CA GLY A 53 -1.99 3.33 2.96
C GLY A 53 -2.21 2.67 1.61
N ILE A 54 -3.02 3.32 0.78
CA ILE A 54 -3.37 2.89 -0.57
C ILE A 54 -2.62 3.73 -1.59
N ASP A 55 -1.83 3.08 -2.43
CA ASP A 55 -1.19 3.68 -3.60
C ASP A 55 -1.92 3.24 -4.86
N MET A 56 -2.48 4.19 -5.58
CA MET A 56 -3.22 3.95 -6.81
C MET A 56 -2.39 4.35 -8.03
N TYR A 57 -1.96 3.35 -8.80
CA TYR A 57 -1.23 3.53 -10.06
C TYR A 57 -2.23 3.79 -11.19
N ILE A 58 -2.16 4.96 -11.81
CA ILE A 58 -3.04 5.37 -12.89
C ILE A 58 -2.29 5.56 -14.21
N GLY A 59 -3.02 5.53 -15.30
CA GLY A 59 -2.48 5.76 -16.65
C GLY A 59 -3.23 4.93 -17.69
N MET A 60 -3.14 5.34 -18.93
CA MET A 60 -3.76 4.61 -20.04
C MET A 60 -3.07 3.27 -20.32
N PHE A 61 -3.62 2.49 -21.23
CA PHE A 61 -3.05 1.20 -21.64
C PHE A 61 -1.57 1.34 -22.07
N GLY A 62 -0.75 0.36 -21.70
CA GLY A 62 0.67 0.33 -22.07
C GLY A 62 1.59 1.29 -21.30
N LYS A 63 1.07 2.09 -20.37
CA LYS A 63 1.85 3.05 -19.58
C LYS A 63 2.63 2.41 -18.42
N GLY A 64 2.54 1.09 -18.22
CA GLY A 64 3.34 0.36 -17.23
C GLY A 64 2.80 0.43 -15.81
N LYS A 65 1.48 0.58 -15.61
CA LYS A 65 0.82 0.57 -14.28
C LYS A 65 1.12 -0.71 -13.50
N THR A 66 0.69 -1.86 -14.04
CA THR A 66 0.89 -3.17 -13.41
C THR A 66 2.38 -3.47 -13.22
N LEU A 67 3.23 -3.08 -14.18
CA LEU A 67 4.67 -3.19 -14.09
C LEU A 67 5.24 -2.40 -12.90
N SER A 68 4.82 -1.14 -12.72
CA SER A 68 5.25 -0.30 -11.60
C SER A 68 4.76 -0.84 -10.26
N LEU A 69 3.52 -1.34 -10.22
CA LEU A 69 2.93 -1.97 -9.05
C LEU A 69 3.73 -3.21 -8.63
N VAL A 70 3.98 -4.15 -9.57
CA VAL A 70 4.75 -5.37 -9.30
C VAL A 70 6.21 -5.06 -8.93
N HIS A 71 6.81 -4.04 -9.54
CA HIS A 71 8.15 -3.58 -9.17
C HIS A 71 8.20 -3.10 -7.71
N THR A 72 7.21 -2.31 -7.29
CA THR A 72 7.09 -1.87 -5.90
C THR A 72 6.86 -3.06 -4.95
N ALA A 73 5.98 -3.99 -5.30
CA ALA A 73 5.74 -5.21 -4.52
C ALA A 73 7.02 -6.06 -4.37
N SER A 74 7.77 -6.23 -5.46
CA SER A 74 9.05 -6.94 -5.45
C SER A 74 10.09 -6.24 -4.58
N SER A 75 10.14 -4.92 -4.59
CA SER A 75 11.02 -4.14 -3.72
C SER A 75 10.67 -4.33 -2.25
N ILE A 76 9.37 -4.36 -1.91
CA ILE A 76 8.89 -4.62 -0.55
C ILE A 76 9.27 -6.05 -0.13
N TYR A 77 9.03 -7.06 -1.00
CA TYR A 77 9.38 -8.44 -0.71
C TYR A 77 10.89 -8.63 -0.52
N ASN A 78 11.72 -8.03 -1.37
CA ASN A 78 13.18 -8.08 -1.25
C ASN A 78 13.68 -7.48 0.07
N ARG A 79 12.97 -6.52 0.63
CA ARG A 79 13.36 -5.87 1.89
C ARG A 79 12.87 -6.61 3.12
N TYR A 80 11.64 -7.11 3.11
CA TYR A 80 10.97 -7.64 4.30
C TYR A 80 10.81 -9.17 4.28
N GLY A 81 10.94 -9.80 3.10
CA GLY A 81 10.84 -11.25 2.93
C GLY A 81 9.52 -11.81 3.43
N ASP A 82 9.58 -12.99 4.04
CA ASP A 82 8.43 -13.74 4.53
C ASP A 82 7.79 -13.15 5.80
N SER A 83 8.32 -12.05 6.33
CA SER A 83 7.68 -11.35 7.45
C SER A 83 6.41 -10.60 7.06
N VAL A 84 6.15 -10.47 5.76
CA VAL A 84 4.99 -9.77 5.20
C VAL A 84 4.16 -10.74 4.35
N CYS A 85 2.86 -10.75 4.59
CA CYS A 85 1.92 -11.54 3.80
C CYS A 85 1.44 -10.74 2.59
N PHE A 86 1.55 -11.35 1.41
CA PHE A 86 1.07 -10.76 0.16
C PHE A 86 -0.26 -11.39 -0.26
N LEU A 87 -1.22 -10.56 -0.63
CA LEU A 87 -2.49 -10.96 -1.25
C LEU A 87 -2.55 -10.35 -2.64
N SER A 88 -2.90 -11.12 -3.66
CA SER A 88 -2.90 -10.63 -5.04
C SER A 88 -4.02 -11.23 -5.87
N ASN A 89 -4.66 -10.41 -6.70
CA ASN A 89 -5.62 -10.87 -7.71
C ASN A 89 -4.95 -11.26 -9.03
N ILE A 90 -3.65 -10.97 -9.19
CA ILE A 90 -2.83 -11.37 -10.34
C ILE A 90 -1.77 -12.39 -9.94
N HIS A 91 -1.30 -13.15 -10.91
CA HIS A 91 -0.23 -14.11 -10.69
C HIS A 91 1.13 -13.41 -10.58
N LEU A 92 1.84 -13.66 -9.48
CA LEU A 92 3.20 -13.16 -9.21
C LEU A 92 4.16 -14.35 -9.25
N GLN A 93 5.24 -14.25 -10.06
CA GLN A 93 6.17 -15.38 -10.22
C GLN A 93 7.16 -15.53 -9.06
N ASN A 94 7.66 -14.41 -8.52
CA ASN A 94 8.79 -14.41 -7.60
C ASN A 94 8.42 -14.02 -6.15
N ILE A 95 7.14 -13.84 -5.86
CA ILE A 95 6.63 -13.45 -4.54
C ILE A 95 5.61 -14.49 -4.10
N PRO A 96 5.78 -15.15 -2.94
CA PRO A 96 4.74 -16.00 -2.39
C PRO A 96 3.54 -15.13 -2.00
N TYR A 97 2.35 -15.52 -2.43
CA TYR A 97 1.14 -14.74 -2.18
C TYR A 97 -0.09 -15.64 -1.98
N ILE A 98 -1.07 -15.11 -1.29
CA ILE A 98 -2.41 -15.68 -1.18
C ILE A 98 -3.26 -15.09 -2.31
N LYS A 99 -3.95 -15.95 -3.07
CA LYS A 99 -4.82 -15.46 -4.15
C LYS A 99 -6.01 -14.71 -3.56
N LEU A 100 -6.12 -13.43 -3.92
CA LEU A 100 -7.26 -12.61 -3.55
C LEU A 100 -8.43 -12.93 -4.47
N THR A 101 -9.48 -13.52 -3.94
CA THR A 101 -10.69 -13.91 -4.66
C THR A 101 -11.89 -13.02 -4.30
N ASN A 102 -11.99 -12.60 -3.04
CA ASN A 102 -13.00 -11.66 -2.59
C ASN A 102 -12.47 -10.71 -1.51
N PHE A 103 -13.22 -9.66 -1.19
CA PHE A 103 -12.84 -8.69 -0.16
C PHE A 103 -13.09 -9.18 1.27
N GLU A 104 -13.89 -10.21 1.48
CA GLU A 104 -14.14 -10.83 2.79
C GLU A 104 -12.84 -11.40 3.37
N GLN A 105 -11.95 -11.93 2.51
CA GLN A 105 -10.62 -12.36 2.91
C GLN A 105 -9.80 -11.24 3.59
N LEU A 106 -9.99 -9.98 3.19
CA LEU A 106 -9.31 -8.84 3.82
C LEU A 106 -9.91 -8.53 5.18
N VAL A 107 -11.21 -8.73 5.35
CA VAL A 107 -11.89 -8.57 6.64
C VAL A 107 -11.43 -9.66 7.60
N GLU A 108 -11.42 -10.93 7.16
CA GLU A 108 -10.97 -12.07 7.97
C GLU A 108 -9.50 -11.93 8.42
N ILE A 109 -8.60 -11.52 7.52
CA ILE A 109 -7.20 -11.26 7.84
C ILE A 109 -7.05 -10.06 8.78
N GLY A 110 -7.91 -9.04 8.63
CA GLY A 110 -7.91 -7.88 9.50
C GLY A 110 -8.34 -8.21 10.94
N GLU A 111 -9.27 -9.13 11.10
CA GLU A 111 -9.76 -9.60 12.40
C GLU A 111 -8.84 -10.65 13.03
N ASN A 112 -8.32 -11.57 12.21
CA ASN A 112 -7.52 -12.72 12.63
C ASN A 112 -6.19 -12.76 11.86
N PRO A 113 -5.23 -11.90 12.18
CA PRO A 113 -3.96 -11.88 11.47
C PRO A 113 -3.17 -13.18 11.69
N PRO A 114 -2.58 -13.79 10.66
CA PRO A 114 -1.76 -14.98 10.78
C PRO A 114 -0.58 -14.78 11.73
N GLU A 115 -0.29 -15.77 12.56
CA GLU A 115 0.84 -15.71 13.50
C GLU A 115 2.18 -15.50 12.80
N GLY A 116 3.00 -14.60 13.32
CA GLY A 116 4.35 -14.30 12.81
C GLY A 116 4.37 -13.35 11.62
N VAL A 117 3.23 -12.86 11.11
CA VAL A 117 3.15 -11.85 10.06
C VAL A 117 3.22 -10.46 10.68
N LYS A 118 4.13 -9.63 10.17
CA LYS A 118 4.31 -8.25 10.66
C LYS A 118 3.46 -7.21 9.93
N GLY A 119 2.87 -7.58 8.79
CA GLY A 119 2.00 -6.71 8.02
C GLY A 119 1.58 -7.32 6.69
N PHE A 120 0.75 -6.60 5.95
CA PHE A 120 0.11 -7.09 4.74
C PHE A 120 0.39 -6.18 3.55
N VAL A 121 0.58 -6.79 2.39
CA VAL A 121 0.62 -6.08 1.10
C VAL A 121 -0.46 -6.65 0.21
N ILE A 122 -1.41 -5.80 -0.15
CA ILE A 122 -2.56 -6.16 -0.98
C ILE A 122 -2.32 -5.62 -2.37
N ILE A 123 -2.43 -6.47 -3.37
CA ILE A 123 -2.20 -6.16 -4.78
C ILE A 123 -3.52 -6.37 -5.54
N ILE A 124 -4.05 -5.29 -6.12
CA ILE A 124 -5.29 -5.33 -6.89
C ILE A 124 -5.04 -4.67 -8.25
N ASP A 125 -4.84 -5.48 -9.25
CA ASP A 125 -4.77 -4.95 -10.62
C ASP A 125 -6.18 -4.67 -11.15
N GLU A 126 -6.35 -3.56 -11.87
CA GLU A 126 -7.58 -3.07 -12.46
C GLU A 126 -8.75 -2.96 -11.45
N ILE A 127 -8.54 -2.22 -10.34
CA ILE A 127 -9.54 -2.03 -9.27
C ILE A 127 -10.87 -1.48 -9.80
N SER A 128 -10.85 -0.71 -10.87
CA SER A 128 -12.04 -0.18 -11.51
C SER A 128 -12.97 -1.25 -12.13
N SER A 129 -12.46 -2.46 -12.36
CA SER A 129 -13.28 -3.59 -12.80
C SER A 129 -14.09 -4.20 -11.65
N VAL A 130 -13.56 -4.11 -10.44
CA VAL A 130 -14.15 -4.68 -9.21
C VAL A 130 -14.97 -3.62 -8.48
N LEU A 131 -14.39 -2.44 -8.25
CA LEU A 131 -15.01 -1.30 -7.56
C LEU A 131 -15.21 -0.14 -8.54
N SER A 132 -16.20 -0.28 -9.42
CA SER A 132 -16.53 0.74 -10.41
C SER A 132 -17.41 1.83 -9.79
N HIS A 133 -17.12 3.08 -10.13
CA HIS A 133 -17.98 4.22 -9.78
C HIS A 133 -19.45 4.03 -10.17
N ARG A 134 -19.75 3.19 -11.18
CA ARG A 134 -21.13 2.90 -11.63
C ARG A 134 -21.88 1.94 -10.70
N ASN A 135 -21.15 1.18 -9.87
CA ASN A 135 -21.71 0.13 -9.00
C ASN A 135 -21.49 0.45 -7.52
N TYR A 136 -21.58 1.72 -7.12
CA TYR A 136 -21.34 2.18 -5.75
C TYR A 136 -22.21 1.47 -4.69
N ALA A 137 -23.38 0.95 -5.06
CA ALA A 137 -24.26 0.20 -4.18
C ALA A 137 -23.66 -1.17 -3.73
N ASN A 138 -22.66 -1.66 -4.44
CA ASN A 138 -22.03 -2.97 -4.19
C ASN A 138 -20.71 -2.86 -3.44
N PHE A 139 -20.37 -1.68 -2.88
CA PHE A 139 -19.17 -1.56 -2.04
C PHE A 139 -19.40 -2.34 -0.73
N PRO A 140 -18.53 -3.31 -0.39
CA PRO A 140 -18.69 -4.09 0.84
C PRO A 140 -18.41 -3.18 2.05
N LEU A 141 -19.47 -2.83 2.78
CA LEU A 141 -19.39 -1.90 3.91
C LEU A 141 -18.52 -2.46 5.04
N ASP A 142 -18.46 -3.77 5.20
CA ASP A 142 -17.64 -4.46 6.21
C ASP A 142 -16.13 -4.32 5.93
N LEU A 143 -15.75 -4.03 4.69
CA LEU A 143 -14.37 -3.75 4.32
C LEU A 143 -13.89 -2.37 4.81
N LEU A 144 -14.80 -1.41 4.94
CA LEU A 144 -14.44 -0.03 5.26
C LEU A 144 -13.71 0.12 6.62
N PRO A 145 -14.15 -0.51 7.72
CA PRO A 145 -13.43 -0.46 8.99
C PRO A 145 -12.00 -0.99 8.90
N VAL A 146 -11.77 -2.05 8.13
CA VAL A 146 -10.44 -2.66 7.91
C VAL A 146 -9.55 -1.69 7.13
N LEU A 147 -10.08 -1.12 6.04
CA LEU A 147 -9.35 -0.14 5.23
C LEU A 147 -9.05 1.16 6.00
N MET A 148 -9.91 1.58 6.92
CA MET A 148 -9.65 2.74 7.78
C MET A 148 -8.59 2.46 8.85
N GLN A 149 -8.34 1.20 9.20
CA GLN A 149 -7.34 0.79 10.19
C GLN A 149 -6.00 0.37 9.60
N GLN A 150 -5.72 0.70 8.34
CA GLN A 150 -4.49 0.31 7.60
C GLN A 150 -3.21 0.53 8.41
N ARG A 151 -3.12 1.63 9.15
CA ARG A 151 -1.94 1.93 9.97
C ARG A 151 -1.78 0.96 11.13
N LYS A 152 -2.87 0.57 11.80
CA LYS A 152 -2.83 -0.38 12.91
C LYS A 152 -2.51 -1.79 12.44
N LEU A 153 -3.11 -2.17 11.32
CA LEU A 153 -2.91 -3.48 10.68
C LEU A 153 -1.61 -3.54 9.88
N LYS A 154 -0.89 -2.43 9.76
CA LYS A 154 0.30 -2.33 8.89
C LYS A 154 0.00 -2.88 7.49
N MET A 155 -1.06 -2.35 6.89
CA MET A 155 -1.59 -2.80 5.61
C MET A 155 -1.28 -1.80 4.51
N LYS A 156 -0.50 -2.22 3.52
CA LYS A 156 -0.19 -1.47 2.31
C LYS A 156 -0.98 -2.04 1.15
N CYS A 157 -1.81 -1.21 0.51
CA CYS A 157 -2.55 -1.61 -0.67
C CYS A 157 -1.95 -0.94 -1.92
N LEU A 158 -1.65 -1.76 -2.92
CA LEU A 158 -1.17 -1.33 -4.23
C LEU A 158 -2.26 -1.68 -5.25
N CYS A 159 -2.85 -0.69 -5.90
CA CYS A 159 -3.90 -0.94 -6.88
C CYS A 159 -3.64 -0.19 -8.18
N THR A 160 -4.19 -0.70 -9.30
CA THR A 160 -4.12 -0.01 -10.58
C THR A 160 -5.51 0.40 -11.06
N ALA A 161 -5.58 1.50 -11.79
CA ALA A 161 -6.77 1.93 -12.51
C ALA A 161 -6.36 2.65 -13.80
N GLN A 162 -7.24 2.66 -14.80
CA GLN A 162 -6.97 3.41 -16.02
C GLN A 162 -7.06 4.91 -15.77
N ARG A 163 -8.05 5.34 -15.01
CA ARG A 163 -8.24 6.71 -14.57
C ARG A 163 -8.73 6.73 -13.14
N TYR A 164 -8.27 7.70 -12.36
CA TYR A 164 -8.63 7.88 -10.96
C TYR A 164 -10.16 7.92 -10.73
N PHE A 165 -10.86 8.73 -11.52
CA PHE A 165 -12.31 8.93 -11.37
C PHE A 165 -13.18 7.74 -11.84
N MET A 166 -12.60 6.68 -12.40
CA MET A 166 -13.34 5.46 -12.73
C MET A 166 -13.55 4.55 -11.52
N VAL A 167 -12.80 4.79 -10.44
CA VAL A 167 -12.86 4.03 -9.18
C VAL A 167 -13.94 4.61 -8.28
N ASP A 168 -14.53 3.77 -7.43
CA ASP A 168 -15.55 4.17 -6.46
C ASP A 168 -15.06 5.31 -5.55
N LYS A 169 -15.97 6.22 -5.19
CA LYS A 169 -15.66 7.41 -4.39
C LYS A 169 -15.15 7.06 -2.99
N ILE A 170 -15.70 6.00 -2.37
CA ILE A 170 -15.28 5.57 -1.02
C ILE A 170 -13.81 5.12 -1.08
N TRP A 171 -13.46 4.30 -2.08
CA TRP A 171 -12.06 3.86 -2.27
C TRP A 171 -11.12 5.04 -2.52
N ARG A 172 -11.53 5.99 -3.36
CA ARG A 172 -10.73 7.21 -3.63
C ARG A 172 -10.50 8.04 -2.38
N SER A 173 -11.53 8.18 -1.52
CA SER A 173 -11.45 8.98 -0.28
C SER A 173 -10.47 8.43 0.76
N ILE A 174 -10.16 7.12 0.71
CA ILE A 174 -9.18 6.47 1.58
C ILE A 174 -7.83 6.22 0.90
N THR A 175 -7.71 6.56 -0.39
CA THR A 175 -6.44 6.49 -1.13
C THR A 175 -5.47 7.53 -0.58
N THR A 176 -4.22 7.11 -0.39
CA THR A 176 -3.17 7.99 0.15
C THR A 176 -2.42 8.69 -0.97
N ASN A 177 -1.96 7.94 -1.98
CA ASN A 177 -1.19 8.48 -3.08
C ASN A 177 -1.78 8.07 -4.42
N VAL A 178 -1.76 8.99 -5.37
CA VAL A 178 -2.03 8.73 -6.78
C VAL A 178 -0.70 8.78 -7.54
N ILE A 179 -0.43 7.74 -8.31
CA ILE A 179 0.84 7.56 -9.02
C ILE A 179 0.55 7.52 -10.51
N ASP A 180 0.89 8.60 -11.21
CA ASP A 180 0.76 8.66 -12.67
C ASP A 180 1.94 7.94 -13.33
N CYS A 181 1.61 6.89 -14.09
CA CYS A 181 2.58 6.03 -14.76
C CYS A 181 2.78 6.44 -16.20
N ASN A 182 4.03 6.65 -16.60
CA ASN A 182 4.42 6.91 -17.97
C ASN A 182 5.61 6.05 -18.36
N LYS A 183 5.50 5.36 -19.50
CA LYS A 183 6.54 4.47 -19.99
C LYS A 183 7.08 4.96 -21.33
N TYR A 184 8.40 5.07 -21.41
CA TYR A 184 9.13 5.44 -22.61
C TYR A 184 10.13 4.30 -22.94
N TRP A 185 9.78 3.43 -23.86
CA TRP A 185 10.54 2.22 -24.18
C TRP A 185 10.77 1.35 -22.92
N ARG A 186 11.98 1.31 -22.36
CA ARG A 186 12.34 0.61 -21.12
C ARG A 186 12.50 1.56 -19.91
N PHE A 187 12.27 2.83 -20.07
CA PHE A 187 12.27 3.79 -18.96
C PHE A 187 10.85 3.97 -18.44
N GLN A 188 10.65 3.62 -17.20
CA GLN A 188 9.42 3.87 -16.47
C GLN A 188 9.57 5.15 -15.66
N HIS A 189 8.59 6.02 -15.76
CA HIS A 189 8.49 7.26 -14.99
C HIS A 189 7.19 7.27 -14.22
N ASN A 190 7.29 7.37 -12.92
CA ASN A 190 6.17 7.44 -12.00
C ASN A 190 6.18 8.79 -11.29
N THR A 191 5.07 9.51 -11.33
CA THR A 191 4.91 10.80 -10.64
C THR A 191 3.89 10.62 -9.53
N TYR A 192 4.24 11.05 -8.31
CA TYR A 192 3.45 10.86 -7.11
C TYR A 192 2.70 12.14 -6.76
N TYR A 193 1.43 11.99 -6.44
CA TYR A 193 0.55 13.06 -6.01
C TYR A 193 -0.17 12.67 -4.72
N ASP A 194 -0.48 13.63 -3.88
CA ASP A 194 -1.42 13.44 -2.78
C ASP A 194 -2.82 13.19 -3.35
N ALA A 195 -3.52 12.19 -2.84
CA ALA A 195 -4.82 11.80 -3.37
C ALA A 195 -5.89 12.85 -3.10
N TRP A 196 -5.81 13.55 -1.96
CA TRP A 196 -6.73 14.65 -1.65
C TRP A 196 -6.54 15.84 -2.58
N ASP A 197 -5.29 16.23 -2.83
CA ASP A 197 -4.98 17.30 -3.78
C ASP A 197 -5.41 16.90 -5.19
N TYR A 198 -5.22 15.64 -5.56
CA TYR A 198 -5.61 15.11 -6.87
C TYR A 198 -7.14 15.10 -7.08
N GLU A 199 -7.92 14.71 -6.05
CA GLU A 199 -9.38 14.69 -6.08
C GLU A 199 -9.97 16.11 -6.21
N ASN A 200 -9.39 17.08 -5.52
CA ASN A 200 -9.94 18.43 -5.38
C ASN A 200 -9.34 19.45 -6.35
N ALA A 201 -8.39 19.05 -7.19
CA ALA A 201 -7.78 19.96 -8.15
C ALA A 201 -8.76 20.37 -9.25
N MET A 202 -8.91 21.67 -9.47
CA MET A 202 -9.72 22.22 -10.57
C MET A 202 -9.08 21.98 -11.94
N SER A 203 -7.78 21.74 -11.98
CA SER A 203 -7.01 21.49 -13.21
C SER A 203 -5.75 20.70 -12.89
N ASP A 204 -5.42 19.71 -13.73
CA ASP A 204 -4.23 18.87 -13.61
C ASP A 204 -2.91 19.66 -13.49
N ARG A 205 -2.88 20.89 -14.00
CA ARG A 205 -1.70 21.77 -13.93
C ARG A 205 -1.45 22.35 -12.55
N LEU A 206 -2.45 22.35 -11.67
CA LEU A 206 -2.39 22.94 -10.33
C LEU A 206 -2.01 21.90 -9.26
N ILE A 207 -1.95 20.61 -9.62
CA ILE A 207 -1.65 19.54 -8.65
C ILE A 207 -0.15 19.57 -8.34
N LYS A 208 0.17 19.74 -7.07
CA LYS A 208 1.55 19.71 -6.60
C LYS A 208 2.08 18.26 -6.64
N LYS A 209 3.17 18.06 -7.36
CA LYS A 209 3.90 16.79 -7.32
C LYS A 209 4.59 16.64 -5.97
N ILE A 210 4.42 15.48 -5.33
CA ILE A 210 5.14 15.13 -4.09
C ILE A 210 6.52 14.62 -4.46
N ASP A 211 6.61 13.68 -5.41
CA ASP A 211 7.84 13.00 -5.79
C ASP A 211 7.74 12.49 -7.23
N HIS A 212 8.85 12.07 -7.79
CA HIS A 212 8.91 11.38 -9.07
C HIS A 212 10.07 10.39 -9.08
N ASN A 213 9.86 9.26 -9.74
CA ASN A 213 10.86 8.20 -9.83
C ASN A 213 11.03 7.75 -11.28
N TRP A 214 12.29 7.56 -11.67
CA TRP A 214 12.68 6.96 -12.95
C TRP A 214 13.43 5.65 -12.69
N TRP A 215 13.08 4.61 -13.42
CA TRP A 215 13.80 3.36 -13.34
C TRP A 215 13.83 2.64 -14.69
N PHE A 216 14.83 1.77 -14.87
CA PHE A 216 15.04 0.99 -16.08
C PHE A 216 14.41 -0.39 -15.93
N VAL A 217 13.53 -0.75 -16.86
CA VAL A 217 12.80 -2.03 -16.88
C VAL A 217 13.71 -3.12 -17.48
N LYS A 218 14.05 -4.10 -16.67
CA LYS A 218 14.81 -5.29 -17.10
C LYS A 218 13.85 -6.39 -17.55
N ASP A 219 14.37 -7.39 -18.26
CA ASP A 219 13.57 -8.53 -18.74
C ASP A 219 12.93 -9.31 -17.57
N LYS A 220 13.63 -9.42 -16.44
CA LYS A 220 13.08 -10.01 -15.22
C LYS A 220 11.82 -9.31 -14.69
N ASP A 221 11.70 -8.01 -14.91
CA ASP A 221 10.56 -7.23 -14.43
C ASP A 221 9.32 -7.49 -15.31
N PHE A 222 9.53 -7.73 -16.62
CA PHE A 222 8.45 -8.16 -17.51
C PHE A 222 7.98 -9.58 -17.21
N ASN A 223 8.90 -10.46 -16.83
CA ASN A 223 8.58 -11.86 -16.49
C ASN A 223 8.09 -12.03 -15.04
N ALA A 224 8.02 -10.96 -14.24
CA ALA A 224 7.59 -11.04 -12.84
C ALA A 224 6.08 -11.28 -12.67
N TYR A 225 5.30 -11.08 -13.71
CA TYR A 225 3.84 -11.28 -13.71
C TYR A 225 3.34 -11.68 -15.09
N ASP A 226 2.18 -12.33 -15.15
CA ASP A 226 1.58 -12.73 -16.42
C ASP A 226 0.73 -11.59 -16.99
N THR A 227 1.15 -11.04 -18.12
CA THR A 227 0.44 -9.95 -18.82
C THR A 227 -0.76 -10.43 -19.63
N SER A 228 -0.86 -11.73 -19.91
CA SER A 228 -1.92 -12.35 -20.73
C SER A 228 -3.11 -12.81 -19.90
N GLN A 229 -2.99 -12.75 -18.57
CA GLN A 229 -4.07 -13.15 -17.69
C GLN A 229 -5.24 -12.16 -17.82
N MET A 230 -6.26 -12.55 -18.60
CA MET A 230 -7.55 -11.85 -18.55
C MET A 230 -8.08 -11.94 -17.12
N ILE A 231 -8.25 -10.79 -16.47
CA ILE A 231 -9.04 -10.70 -15.24
C ILE A 231 -10.47 -11.01 -15.71
N SER A 232 -10.89 -12.27 -15.50
CA SER A 232 -12.24 -12.69 -15.86
C SER A 232 -13.22 -11.77 -15.12
N LYS A 233 -14.19 -11.23 -15.85
CA LYS A 233 -15.30 -10.44 -15.30
C LYS A 233 -16.23 -11.26 -14.39
N THR A 234 -15.80 -12.45 -14.00
CA THR A 234 -16.47 -13.31 -13.07
C THR A 234 -16.38 -12.61 -11.75
N ALA A 235 -17.26 -11.58 -11.56
CA ALA A 235 -16.98 -11.40 -10.25
C ALA A 235 -17.69 -10.41 -9.36
N ALA A 236 -18.30 -9.43 -9.81
CA ALA A 236 -19.12 -8.66 -8.88
C ALA A 236 -20.36 -9.44 -8.44
N SER A 237 -20.88 -10.35 -9.29
CA SER A 237 -22.04 -11.19 -8.97
C SER A 237 -21.68 -12.51 -8.29
N ASP A 238 -20.48 -13.06 -8.56
CA ASP A 238 -20.01 -14.29 -7.92
C ASP A 238 -19.38 -14.02 -6.54
N PHE A 239 -19.07 -12.77 -6.24
CA PHE A 239 -18.60 -12.33 -4.93
C PHE A 239 -19.67 -12.46 -3.82
N ILE A 240 -20.95 -12.59 -4.20
CA ILE A 240 -22.07 -12.59 -3.23
C ILE A 240 -22.73 -13.96 -3.08
N SER A 241 -22.49 -14.95 -3.95
CA SER A 241 -23.36 -16.14 -4.04
C SER A 241 -22.73 -17.50 -3.72
N ASN A 242 -21.47 -17.58 -3.29
CA ASN A 242 -20.82 -18.87 -3.02
C ASN A 242 -20.08 -18.92 -1.66
N GLU A 243 -20.78 -18.63 -0.57
CA GLU A 243 -20.23 -18.61 0.79
C GLU A 243 -19.54 -19.93 1.21
N GLU A 244 -20.10 -21.08 0.86
CA GLU A 244 -19.56 -22.37 1.32
C GLU A 244 -18.33 -22.88 0.55
N SER A 245 -18.20 -22.55 -0.73
CA SER A 245 -17.06 -23.02 -1.55
C SER A 245 -15.78 -22.23 -1.31
N ILE A 246 -15.90 -21.00 -0.84
CA ILE A 246 -14.82 -20.03 -0.67
C ILE A 246 -14.10 -20.27 0.65
N ILE A 247 -14.85 -20.55 1.72
CA ILE A 247 -14.30 -20.89 3.05
C ILE A 247 -13.40 -22.11 2.97
N ARG A 248 -13.79 -23.17 2.24
CA ARG A 248 -12.96 -24.37 2.05
C ARG A 248 -11.68 -24.10 1.28
N LYS A 249 -11.73 -23.31 0.19
CA LYS A 249 -10.54 -22.98 -0.62
C LYS A 249 -9.61 -21.99 0.06
N GLY A 250 -10.13 -21.06 0.86
CA GLY A 250 -9.34 -20.13 1.66
C GLY A 250 -8.57 -20.85 2.76
N LEU A 251 -9.23 -21.77 3.48
CA LEU A 251 -8.62 -22.60 4.51
C LEU A 251 -7.54 -23.53 3.94
N ASP A 252 -7.76 -24.13 2.76
CA ASP A 252 -6.76 -24.98 2.11
C ASP A 252 -5.50 -24.19 1.69
N ASN A 253 -5.62 -22.94 1.34
CA ASN A 253 -4.48 -22.09 1.02
C ASN A 253 -3.73 -21.63 2.28
N VAL A 254 -4.42 -21.36 3.39
CA VAL A 254 -3.80 -21.06 4.70
C VAL A 254 -3.08 -22.32 5.23
N VAL A 255 -3.69 -23.50 5.09
CA VAL A 255 -3.06 -24.79 5.45
C VAL A 255 -1.82 -25.07 4.59
N ASN A 256 -1.82 -24.67 3.31
CA ASN A 256 -0.64 -24.82 2.45
C ASN A 256 0.48 -23.83 2.82
N PHE A 257 0.16 -22.63 3.32
CA PHE A 257 1.15 -21.69 3.84
C PHE A 257 1.84 -22.22 5.10
N ASP A 258 1.10 -22.86 6.01
CA ASP A 258 1.65 -23.52 7.20
C ASP A 258 2.49 -24.75 6.83
N ALA A 259 2.13 -25.47 5.76
CA ALA A 259 2.89 -26.62 5.25
C ALA A 259 4.24 -26.21 4.64
N VAL A 260 4.34 -25.01 4.06
CA VAL A 260 5.60 -24.45 3.55
C VAL A 260 6.50 -23.99 4.69
N LYS A 261 5.93 -23.43 5.76
CA LYS A 261 6.70 -23.01 6.97
C LYS A 261 7.18 -24.17 7.85
N ASN A 262 6.56 -25.36 7.79
CA ASN A 262 6.93 -26.51 8.64
C ASN A 262 7.01 -27.83 7.87
N PRO A 263 7.99 -28.05 6.97
CA PRO A 263 8.13 -29.28 6.19
C PRO A 263 8.41 -30.54 7.04
N LYS A 264 8.79 -30.40 8.33
CA LYS A 264 9.12 -31.51 9.24
C LYS A 264 7.90 -32.15 9.92
N LYS A 265 6.71 -31.54 9.91
CA LYS A 265 5.50 -32.13 10.54
C LYS A 265 4.77 -33.17 9.69
N LYS A 266 5.07 -33.26 8.39
CA LYS A 266 4.38 -34.21 7.47
C LYS A 266 4.88 -35.65 7.50
N ARG A 267 5.90 -35.98 8.30
CA ARG A 267 6.49 -37.36 8.35
C ARG A 267 6.00 -38.26 9.48
N LYS A 268 4.98 -37.90 10.27
CA LYS A 268 4.55 -38.68 11.45
C LYS A 268 3.09 -39.16 11.44
N SER A 269 2.40 -39.19 10.33
CA SER A 269 1.00 -39.70 10.28
C SER A 269 0.75 -40.81 9.24
N THR A 270 1.79 -41.60 8.90
CA THR A 270 1.60 -42.89 8.18
C THR A 270 2.44 -43.92 8.88
N GLY A 271 1.83 -44.56 9.82
CA GLY A 271 2.25 -45.76 10.51
C GLY A 271 1.04 -46.35 11.23
#